data_47c2736bcc788b345ad4cd341c8b1d53
#
_entry.id   47c2736bcc788b345ad4cd341c8b1d53
#
_cell.length_a   1.000
_cell.length_b   1.000
_cell.length_c   1.000
_cell.angle_alpha   90.00
_cell.angle_beta   90.00
_cell.angle_gamma   90.00
#
_symmetry.space_group_name_H-M   'P 1'
#
loop_
_entity.id
_entity.type
_entity.pdbx_description
1 polymer ?
#
loop_
_entity_poly.entity_id
_entity_poly.type
_entity_poly.pdbx_seq_one_letter_code
_entity_poly.pdbx_strand_id
1 'polypeptide(L)'
;MRRLLTLAVATSVLMVAAVAVPAAAKPTPSKPDKTTITLVTHDSFNASKRVLRQFTKDTGVTVKLLPSGDAGAAVNQAILTKNNPLGDVFFGVDNTLLSRALDEGIFVQYKSPELATVAKGLQLDSKHRVTPVDTGDVCVNYDKKYFADNGLAVPQTLEDLAKPQYKGLLVAENAATSSPGLAFLLATVAKFGNNGWRDYWSQLRSNDVKVVDGWEQAYNTEFSGSSGKGNYPLVVSYASSPPVEVVNADPKPSEAPTGVLLDTCFRQIEFVGILKGTSHEKAAKQFVDFMLSQPFQEDMPLQMYVFPVREGAKLPAEFTKFAEVAPKPLVLPTREIARNRDTWISEWTDTVLR
;
A
#
# COMPACT_ATOMS: atom_id res chain seq x y z
N MET A 1 -84.79 69.32 54.15
CA MET A 1 -84.72 68.26 53.12
C MET A 1 -83.25 68.21 52.67
N ARG A 2 -82.47 67.25 53.21
CA ARG A 2 -81.04 67.15 52.92
C ARG A 2 -80.87 65.77 52.26
N ARG A 3 -80.37 65.70 51.04
CA ARG A 3 -80.01 64.49 50.31
C ARG A 3 -78.56 64.20 50.66
N LEU A 4 -78.35 63.00 51.19
CA LEU A 4 -77.03 62.41 51.39
C LEU A 4 -76.55 61.78 50.09
N LEU A 5 -75.38 62.17 49.62
CA LEU A 5 -74.67 61.53 48.54
C LEU A 5 -73.70 60.49 49.17
N THR A 6 -73.88 59.25 48.80
CA THR A 6 -72.96 58.11 49.15
C THR A 6 -71.90 57.96 48.04
N LEU A 7 -70.65 58.13 48.43
CA LEU A 7 -69.46 57.93 47.54
C LEU A 7 -69.07 56.49 47.59
N ALA A 8 -69.13 55.82 46.43
CA ALA A 8 -68.64 54.47 46.27
C ALA A 8 -67.17 54.51 45.78
N VAL A 9 -66.29 53.94 46.61
CA VAL A 9 -64.88 53.78 46.27
C VAL A 9 -64.72 52.41 45.54
N ALA A 10 -64.36 52.50 44.24
CA ALA A 10 -64.01 51.30 43.44
C ALA A 10 -62.51 50.99 43.61
N THR A 11 -62.21 49.88 44.23
CA THR A 11 -60.82 49.33 44.35
C THR A 11 -60.51 48.49 43.10
N SER A 12 -59.63 49.05 42.24
CA SER A 12 -59.12 48.35 41.07
C SER A 12 -57.98 47.42 41.51
N VAL A 13 -58.19 46.10 41.42
CA VAL A 13 -57.13 45.06 41.58
C VAL A 13 -56.40 44.89 40.29
N LEU A 14 -55.11 45.31 40.23
CA LEU A 14 -54.23 45.02 39.11
C LEU A 14 -53.80 43.60 39.21
N MET A 15 -54.27 42.70 38.29
CA MET A 15 -53.66 41.35 38.05
C MET A 15 -52.39 41.52 37.18
N VAL A 16 -51.23 41.28 37.81
CA VAL A 16 -49.95 41.11 37.07
C VAL A 16 -49.92 39.70 36.52
N ALA A 17 -50.16 39.57 35.22
CA ALA A 17 -49.92 38.29 34.51
C ALA A 17 -48.42 38.06 34.37
N ALA A 18 -47.85 37.10 35.11
CA ALA A 18 -46.49 36.64 34.94
C ALA A 18 -46.38 35.86 33.63
N VAL A 19 -45.77 36.45 32.61
CA VAL A 19 -45.39 35.78 31.38
C VAL A 19 -44.20 34.86 31.69
N ALA A 20 -44.43 33.56 31.79
CA ALA A 20 -43.39 32.56 31.88
C ALA A 20 -42.63 32.49 30.53
N VAL A 21 -41.40 33.02 30.49
CA VAL A 21 -40.48 32.85 29.38
C VAL A 21 -40.03 31.38 29.36
N PRO A 22 -40.27 30.62 28.26
CA PRO A 22 -39.75 29.26 28.20
C PRO A 22 -38.22 29.27 28.26
N ALA A 23 -37.63 28.62 29.23
CA ALA A 23 -36.19 28.41 29.32
C ALA A 23 -35.72 27.71 28.05
N ALA A 24 -34.85 28.35 27.26
CA ALA A 24 -34.23 27.80 26.10
C ALA A 24 -33.48 26.50 26.53
N ALA A 25 -33.91 25.35 26.04
CA ALA A 25 -33.24 24.10 26.25
C ALA A 25 -31.81 24.23 25.76
N LYS A 26 -30.82 23.97 26.64
CA LYS A 26 -29.42 23.88 26.26
C LYS A 26 -29.31 22.85 25.14
N PRO A 27 -28.63 23.19 24.00
CA PRO A 27 -28.41 22.19 22.95
C PRO A 27 -27.67 20.99 23.57
N THR A 28 -28.29 19.84 23.51
CA THR A 28 -27.63 18.55 23.84
C THR A 28 -26.44 18.42 22.93
N PRO A 29 -25.22 18.18 23.43
CA PRO A 29 -24.09 17.95 22.56
C PRO A 29 -24.42 16.75 21.67
N SER A 30 -24.62 16.98 20.36
CA SER A 30 -24.73 15.92 19.37
C SER A 30 -23.47 15.08 19.48
N LYS A 31 -23.60 13.75 19.61
CA LYS A 31 -22.45 12.84 19.41
C LYS A 31 -21.81 13.27 18.10
N PRO A 32 -20.49 13.48 18.07
CA PRO A 32 -19.83 13.81 16.82
C PRO A 32 -20.19 12.73 15.80
N ASP A 33 -20.71 13.13 14.64
CA ASP A 33 -20.98 12.21 13.54
C ASP A 33 -19.69 11.43 13.27
N LYS A 34 -19.78 10.10 13.36
CA LYS A 34 -18.61 9.24 13.14
C LYS A 34 -18.22 9.35 11.67
N THR A 35 -17.21 10.14 11.39
CA THR A 35 -16.65 10.25 10.04
C THR A 35 -16.04 8.93 9.64
N THR A 36 -16.41 8.42 8.47
CA THR A 36 -15.78 7.23 7.87
C THR A 36 -15.05 7.64 6.60
N ILE A 37 -13.79 7.27 6.48
CA ILE A 37 -13.02 7.40 5.24
C ILE A 37 -12.85 6.03 4.59
N THR A 38 -12.79 6.01 3.27
CA THR A 38 -12.46 4.81 2.50
C THR A 38 -11.02 4.88 2.03
N LEU A 39 -10.22 3.90 2.43
CA LEU A 39 -8.87 3.67 1.93
C LEU A 39 -8.91 2.67 0.78
N VAL A 40 -8.66 3.14 -0.43
CA VAL A 40 -8.46 2.28 -1.61
C VAL A 40 -7.06 1.71 -1.57
N THR A 41 -6.91 0.40 -1.72
CA THR A 41 -5.62 -0.29 -1.60
C THR A 41 -5.42 -1.34 -2.69
N HIS A 42 -4.19 -1.79 -2.88
CA HIS A 42 -3.95 -3.09 -3.47
C HIS A 42 -4.46 -4.22 -2.54
N ASP A 43 -4.63 -5.41 -3.08
CA ASP A 43 -5.28 -6.54 -2.39
C ASP A 43 -4.44 -7.13 -1.25
N SER A 44 -3.11 -6.98 -1.31
CA SER A 44 -2.18 -7.44 -0.27
C SER A 44 -2.03 -6.46 0.92
N PHE A 45 -2.73 -5.32 0.91
CA PHE A 45 -2.66 -4.38 2.04
C PHE A 45 -3.21 -4.98 3.31
N ASN A 46 -2.43 -4.92 4.38
CA ASN A 46 -2.88 -5.30 5.71
C ASN A 46 -2.37 -4.33 6.78
N ALA A 47 -3.17 -4.09 7.78
CA ALA A 47 -2.83 -3.39 9.00
C ALA A 47 -3.57 -4.02 10.17
N SER A 48 -2.94 -4.14 11.34
CA SER A 48 -3.58 -4.80 12.46
C SER A 48 -4.84 -4.05 12.91
N LYS A 49 -5.87 -4.80 13.29
CA LYS A 49 -7.09 -4.21 13.86
C LYS A 49 -6.81 -3.34 15.09
N ARG A 50 -5.72 -3.62 15.81
CA ARG A 50 -5.26 -2.84 16.96
C ARG A 50 -4.88 -1.43 16.53
N VAL A 51 -4.07 -1.30 15.51
CA VAL A 51 -3.56 -0.03 14.99
C VAL A 51 -4.69 0.82 14.40
N LEU A 52 -5.57 0.22 13.57
CA LEU A 52 -6.73 0.94 13.02
C LEU A 52 -7.72 1.39 14.11
N ARG A 53 -7.95 0.57 15.14
CA ARG A 53 -8.78 0.99 16.30
C ARG A 53 -8.13 2.12 17.09
N GLN A 54 -6.80 2.14 17.20
CA GLN A 54 -6.10 3.25 17.86
C GLN A 54 -6.36 4.56 17.11
N PHE A 55 -6.21 4.56 15.78
CA PHE A 55 -6.55 5.73 14.96
C PHE A 55 -7.99 6.21 15.18
N THR A 56 -8.95 5.28 15.15
CA THR A 56 -10.36 5.61 15.40
C THR A 56 -10.59 6.19 16.80
N LYS A 57 -9.93 5.66 17.82
CA LYS A 57 -10.01 6.16 19.21
C LYS A 57 -9.48 7.58 19.32
N ASP A 58 -8.35 7.87 18.67
CA ASP A 58 -7.66 9.15 18.80
C ASP A 58 -8.31 10.27 17.98
N THR A 59 -8.94 9.91 16.86
CA THR A 59 -9.47 10.91 15.89
C THR A 59 -10.99 10.92 15.77
N GLY A 60 -11.69 9.87 16.21
CA GLY A 60 -13.11 9.65 15.93
C GLY A 60 -13.40 9.19 14.49
N VAL A 61 -12.37 9.02 13.66
CA VAL A 61 -12.50 8.62 12.26
C VAL A 61 -12.37 7.11 12.12
N THR A 62 -13.32 6.49 11.42
CA THR A 62 -13.27 5.06 11.05
C THR A 62 -12.67 4.89 9.66
N VAL A 63 -11.84 3.88 9.46
CA VAL A 63 -11.26 3.53 8.14
C VAL A 63 -11.96 2.29 7.59
N LYS A 64 -12.52 2.42 6.38
CA LYS A 64 -13.02 1.31 5.58
C LYS A 64 -12.00 0.98 4.51
N LEU A 65 -11.57 -0.29 4.42
CA LEU A 65 -10.68 -0.75 3.35
C LEU A 65 -11.47 -1.11 2.09
N LEU A 66 -10.94 -0.75 0.94
CA LEU A 66 -11.45 -1.11 -0.39
C LEU A 66 -10.30 -1.69 -1.23
N PRO A 67 -10.04 -3.00 -1.12
CA PRO A 67 -9.09 -3.67 -2.01
C PRO A 67 -9.56 -3.60 -3.47
N SER A 68 -8.62 -3.30 -4.38
CA SER A 68 -8.93 -2.99 -5.80
C SER A 68 -8.02 -3.76 -6.77
N GLY A 69 -7.63 -4.97 -6.42
CA GLY A 69 -6.67 -5.79 -7.16
C GLY A 69 -5.23 -5.42 -6.84
N ASP A 70 -4.26 -5.97 -7.56
CA ASP A 70 -2.86 -5.59 -7.38
C ASP A 70 -2.62 -4.12 -7.79
N ALA A 71 -1.52 -3.53 -7.36
CA ALA A 71 -1.28 -2.08 -7.41
C ALA A 71 -1.42 -1.47 -8.81
N GLY A 72 -0.99 -2.17 -9.86
CA GLY A 72 -1.17 -1.71 -11.24
C GLY A 72 -2.65 -1.59 -11.64
N ALA A 73 -3.46 -2.60 -11.29
CA ALA A 73 -4.91 -2.59 -11.50
C ALA A 73 -5.59 -1.50 -10.67
N ALA A 74 -5.22 -1.38 -9.38
CA ALA A 74 -5.79 -0.37 -8.48
C ALA A 74 -5.50 1.07 -8.93
N VAL A 75 -4.27 1.37 -9.38
CA VAL A 75 -3.91 2.69 -9.96
C VAL A 75 -4.71 2.98 -11.22
N ASN A 76 -4.84 2.00 -12.12
CA ASN A 76 -5.65 2.17 -13.33
C ASN A 76 -7.12 2.46 -12.99
N GLN A 77 -7.69 1.76 -12.02
CA GLN A 77 -9.06 2.00 -11.56
C GLN A 77 -9.21 3.40 -10.95
N ALA A 78 -8.25 3.84 -10.10
CA ALA A 78 -8.27 5.18 -9.52
C ALA A 78 -8.22 6.28 -10.61
N ILE A 79 -7.45 6.08 -11.69
CA ILE A 79 -7.37 6.99 -12.83
C ILE A 79 -8.70 7.02 -13.59
N LEU A 80 -9.28 5.87 -13.90
CA LEU A 80 -10.56 5.78 -14.61
C LEU A 80 -11.71 6.43 -13.84
N THR A 81 -11.65 6.41 -12.52
CA THR A 81 -12.68 6.96 -11.63
C THR A 81 -12.33 8.33 -11.06
N LYS A 82 -11.30 9.03 -11.58
CA LYS A 82 -10.76 10.27 -11.00
C LYS A 82 -11.78 11.41 -10.84
N ASN A 83 -12.85 11.42 -11.64
CA ASN A 83 -13.92 12.42 -11.54
C ASN A 83 -15.01 12.03 -10.52
N ASN A 84 -15.03 10.79 -10.05
CA ASN A 84 -15.88 10.26 -8.99
C ASN A 84 -15.10 9.19 -8.24
N PRO A 85 -14.14 9.58 -7.37
CA PRO A 85 -13.21 8.66 -6.74
C PRO A 85 -13.93 7.64 -5.85
N LEU A 86 -13.44 6.41 -5.83
CA LEU A 86 -14.01 5.30 -5.07
C LEU A 86 -13.74 5.39 -3.56
N GLY A 87 -12.88 6.31 -3.15
CA GLY A 87 -12.51 6.51 -1.75
C GLY A 87 -11.90 7.87 -1.49
N ASP A 88 -11.37 8.02 -0.29
CA ASP A 88 -10.81 9.27 0.21
C ASP A 88 -9.28 9.29 0.16
N VAL A 89 -8.68 8.14 0.36
CA VAL A 89 -7.23 7.92 0.39
C VAL A 89 -6.90 6.73 -0.48
N PHE A 90 -5.78 6.79 -1.18
CA PHE A 90 -5.23 5.68 -1.97
C PHE A 90 -3.85 5.30 -1.43
N PHE A 91 -3.63 4.00 -1.20
CA PHE A 91 -2.34 3.43 -0.84
C PHE A 91 -1.91 2.37 -1.84
N GLY A 92 -0.61 2.28 -2.11
CA GLY A 92 -0.01 1.24 -2.95
C GLY A 92 0.39 1.70 -4.35
N VAL A 93 0.37 3.05 -4.62
CA VAL A 93 1.12 3.54 -5.77
C VAL A 93 2.62 3.52 -5.42
N ASP A 94 3.41 2.86 -6.25
CA ASP A 94 4.86 2.77 -6.04
C ASP A 94 5.66 3.60 -7.05
N ASN A 95 6.98 3.65 -6.88
CA ASN A 95 7.86 4.42 -7.76
C ASN A 95 7.81 3.99 -9.24
N THR A 96 7.32 2.78 -9.56
CA THR A 96 7.18 2.31 -10.95
C THR A 96 5.96 2.93 -11.63
N LEU A 97 4.89 3.18 -10.88
CA LEU A 97 3.61 3.74 -11.34
C LEU A 97 3.42 5.22 -10.97
N LEU A 98 4.29 5.78 -10.12
CA LEU A 98 4.13 7.11 -9.53
C LEU A 98 3.87 8.20 -10.57
N SER A 99 4.69 8.26 -11.62
CA SER A 99 4.55 9.30 -12.66
C SER A 99 3.16 9.27 -13.31
N ARG A 100 2.63 8.08 -13.62
CA ARG A 100 1.30 7.91 -14.21
C ARG A 100 0.20 8.47 -13.31
N ALA A 101 0.21 8.13 -12.03
CA ALA A 101 -0.76 8.63 -11.06
C ALA A 101 -0.68 10.16 -10.87
N LEU A 102 0.56 10.70 -10.84
CA LEU A 102 0.80 12.13 -10.68
C LEU A 102 0.41 12.94 -11.93
N ASP A 103 0.68 12.44 -13.12
CA ASP A 103 0.35 13.12 -14.39
C ASP A 103 -1.16 13.14 -14.65
N GLU A 104 -1.88 12.09 -14.22
CA GLU A 104 -3.35 12.03 -14.26
C GLU A 104 -4.03 12.89 -13.19
N GLY A 105 -3.26 13.43 -12.23
CA GLY A 105 -3.73 14.42 -11.27
C GLY A 105 -4.77 13.89 -10.29
N ILE A 106 -4.67 12.61 -9.91
CA ILE A 106 -5.63 11.96 -9.02
C ILE A 106 -5.49 12.35 -7.54
N PHE A 107 -4.38 13.01 -7.16
CA PHE A 107 -4.07 13.31 -5.77
C PHE A 107 -4.13 14.81 -5.44
N VAL A 108 -4.53 15.09 -4.20
CA VAL A 108 -4.44 16.42 -3.57
C VAL A 108 -3.03 16.64 -3.05
N GLN A 109 -2.53 17.88 -3.13
CA GLN A 109 -1.27 18.25 -2.49
C GLN A 109 -1.44 18.31 -0.98
N TYR A 110 -0.64 17.54 -0.24
CA TYR A 110 -0.58 17.59 1.22
C TYR A 110 0.81 17.25 1.73
N LYS A 111 1.43 18.20 2.41
CA LYS A 111 2.72 17.96 3.10
C LYS A 111 2.44 17.54 4.54
N SER A 112 2.54 16.25 4.82
CA SER A 112 2.46 15.73 6.18
C SER A 112 3.57 16.31 7.06
N PRO A 113 3.28 16.75 8.30
CA PRO A 113 4.31 17.15 9.26
C PRO A 113 5.25 15.98 9.61
N GLU A 114 4.75 14.74 9.54
CA GLU A 114 5.51 13.51 9.81
C GLU A 114 6.58 13.20 8.75
N LEU A 115 6.55 13.83 7.58
CA LEU A 115 7.61 13.72 6.56
C LEU A 115 9.00 14.11 7.07
N ALA A 116 9.08 14.85 8.17
CA ALA A 116 10.35 15.17 8.85
C ALA A 116 11.06 13.91 9.38
N THR A 117 10.34 12.82 9.59
CA THR A 117 10.87 11.53 10.09
C THR A 117 11.25 10.56 8.97
N VAL A 118 11.12 10.97 7.71
CA VAL A 118 11.35 10.14 6.53
C VAL A 118 12.53 10.67 5.75
N ALA A 119 13.47 9.79 5.40
CA ALA A 119 14.65 10.14 4.62
C ALA A 119 14.28 10.85 3.31
N LYS A 120 14.97 11.96 2.99
CA LYS A 120 14.67 12.77 1.80
C LYS A 120 14.76 12.00 0.49
N GLY A 121 15.64 11.00 0.41
CA GLY A 121 15.80 10.15 -0.78
C GLY A 121 14.55 9.31 -1.12
N LEU A 122 13.64 9.12 -0.17
CA LEU A 122 12.37 8.40 -0.38
C LEU A 122 11.22 9.33 -0.80
N GLN A 123 11.37 10.65 -0.64
CA GLN A 123 10.35 11.65 -0.95
C GLN A 123 10.41 12.04 -2.43
N LEU A 124 9.88 11.20 -3.34
CA LEU A 124 10.06 11.35 -4.78
C LEU A 124 9.18 12.44 -5.43
N ASP A 125 8.13 12.92 -4.77
CA ASP A 125 7.28 14.02 -5.26
C ASP A 125 7.54 15.33 -4.50
N SER A 126 8.26 16.25 -5.11
CA SER A 126 8.57 17.56 -4.52
C SER A 126 7.34 18.45 -4.26
N LYS A 127 6.19 18.13 -4.89
CA LYS A 127 4.91 18.81 -4.66
C LYS A 127 4.10 18.19 -3.52
N HIS A 128 4.59 17.12 -2.91
CA HIS A 128 3.92 16.43 -1.80
C HIS A 128 2.47 16.03 -2.12
N ARG A 129 2.20 15.51 -3.32
CA ARG A 129 0.89 14.94 -3.67
C ARG A 129 0.76 13.50 -3.15
N VAL A 130 1.89 12.87 -2.91
CA VAL A 130 2.00 11.55 -2.25
C VAL A 130 3.03 11.59 -1.14
N THR A 131 2.87 10.68 -0.19
CA THR A 131 3.72 10.50 0.99
C THR A 131 4.26 9.08 0.99
N PRO A 132 5.59 8.86 1.07
CA PRO A 132 6.14 7.51 1.16
C PRO A 132 5.74 6.86 2.50
N VAL A 133 5.43 5.56 2.47
CA VAL A 133 4.96 4.80 3.64
C VAL A 133 5.86 3.63 3.96
N ASP A 134 6.37 2.95 2.95
CA ASP A 134 7.24 1.79 3.11
C ASP A 134 8.21 1.63 1.94
N THR A 135 9.14 0.68 2.12
CA THR A 135 10.08 0.27 1.09
C THR A 135 10.25 -1.24 1.09
N GLY A 136 10.50 -1.78 -0.10
CA GLY A 136 10.91 -3.16 -0.31
C GLY A 136 11.86 -3.26 -1.49
N ASP A 137 12.58 -4.36 -1.59
CA ASP A 137 13.29 -4.72 -2.82
C ASP A 137 12.54 -5.88 -3.46
N VAL A 138 11.99 -5.66 -4.66
CA VAL A 138 11.36 -6.74 -5.44
C VAL A 138 12.45 -7.61 -6.03
N CYS A 139 12.47 -8.88 -5.66
CA CYS A 139 13.51 -9.85 -6.00
C CYS A 139 12.88 -11.19 -6.36
N VAL A 140 13.66 -12.13 -6.89
CA VAL A 140 13.23 -13.52 -6.97
C VAL A 140 13.50 -14.21 -5.65
N ASN A 141 12.48 -14.86 -5.10
CA ASN A 141 12.57 -15.72 -3.93
C ASN A 141 12.60 -17.19 -4.35
N TYR A 142 13.17 -18.06 -3.52
CA TYR A 142 13.28 -19.49 -3.82
C TYR A 142 12.93 -20.37 -2.63
N ASP A 143 12.42 -21.57 -2.92
CA ASP A 143 12.13 -22.63 -1.96
C ASP A 143 13.41 -23.44 -1.70
N LYS A 144 14.01 -23.26 -0.52
CA LYS A 144 15.25 -23.94 -0.13
C LYS A 144 15.12 -25.46 -0.16
N LYS A 145 13.97 -25.97 0.25
CA LYS A 145 13.72 -27.41 0.30
C LYS A 145 13.67 -28.02 -1.09
N TYR A 146 12.99 -27.37 -2.04
CA TYR A 146 12.92 -27.84 -3.42
C TYR A 146 14.32 -28.00 -4.03
N PHE A 147 15.16 -26.97 -3.92
CA PHE A 147 16.52 -26.99 -4.48
C PHE A 147 17.40 -28.06 -3.83
N ALA A 148 17.30 -28.25 -2.51
CA ALA A 148 18.03 -29.27 -1.77
C ALA A 148 17.59 -30.69 -2.17
N ASP A 149 16.28 -30.96 -2.19
CA ASP A 149 15.71 -32.28 -2.48
C ASP A 149 16.02 -32.74 -3.92
N ASN A 150 16.11 -31.80 -4.87
CA ASN A 150 16.39 -32.11 -6.28
C ASN A 150 17.88 -32.02 -6.64
N GLY A 151 18.74 -31.69 -5.67
CA GLY A 151 20.18 -31.51 -5.93
C GLY A 151 20.48 -30.45 -6.99
N LEU A 152 19.59 -29.49 -7.15
CA LEU A 152 19.71 -28.40 -8.11
C LEU A 152 20.38 -27.18 -7.47
N ALA A 153 21.38 -26.62 -8.14
CA ALA A 153 22.00 -25.38 -7.67
C ALA A 153 20.99 -24.23 -7.70
N VAL A 154 20.97 -23.42 -6.63
CA VAL A 154 20.13 -22.20 -6.57
C VAL A 154 20.66 -21.19 -7.60
N PRO A 155 19.81 -20.61 -8.48
CA PRO A 155 20.24 -19.54 -9.38
C PRO A 155 20.70 -18.33 -8.55
N GLN A 156 21.59 -17.51 -9.10
CA GLN A 156 22.13 -16.35 -8.37
C GLN A 156 21.78 -15.03 -9.07
N THR A 157 21.63 -15.05 -10.38
CA THR A 157 21.48 -13.86 -11.22
C THR A 157 20.24 -13.97 -12.12
N LEU A 158 19.85 -12.84 -12.72
CA LEU A 158 18.81 -12.84 -13.74
C LEU A 158 19.16 -13.75 -14.92
N GLU A 159 20.42 -13.77 -15.34
CA GLU A 159 20.88 -14.61 -16.45
C GLU A 159 20.74 -16.11 -16.14
N ASP A 160 20.89 -16.48 -14.87
CA ASP A 160 20.73 -17.90 -14.47
C ASP A 160 19.29 -18.37 -14.67
N LEU A 161 18.28 -17.54 -14.39
CA LEU A 161 16.86 -17.87 -14.50
C LEU A 161 16.47 -18.32 -15.94
N ALA A 162 17.18 -17.85 -16.94
CA ALA A 162 16.94 -18.22 -18.34
C ALA A 162 17.62 -19.52 -18.76
N LYS A 163 18.46 -20.14 -17.90
CA LYS A 163 19.14 -21.39 -18.21
C LYS A 163 18.18 -22.58 -18.26
N PRO A 164 18.38 -23.56 -19.16
CA PRO A 164 17.46 -24.70 -19.35
C PRO A 164 17.17 -25.51 -18.08
N GLN A 165 18.11 -25.56 -17.12
CA GLN A 165 17.95 -26.32 -15.88
C GLN A 165 16.88 -25.73 -14.95
N TYR A 166 16.46 -24.46 -15.16
CA TYR A 166 15.40 -23.79 -14.42
C TYR A 166 14.09 -23.69 -15.21
N LYS A 167 13.97 -24.45 -16.28
CA LYS A 167 12.77 -24.47 -17.12
C LYS A 167 11.53 -24.86 -16.32
N GLY A 168 10.48 -24.02 -16.41
CA GLY A 168 9.20 -24.24 -15.74
C GLY A 168 9.22 -24.02 -14.22
N LEU A 169 10.28 -23.41 -13.68
CA LEU A 169 10.42 -23.23 -12.23
C LEU A 169 10.03 -21.84 -11.72
N LEU A 170 9.92 -20.82 -12.59
CA LEU A 170 9.67 -19.44 -12.21
C LEU A 170 8.20 -19.05 -12.41
N VAL A 171 7.59 -18.46 -11.38
CA VAL A 171 6.36 -17.70 -11.49
C VAL A 171 6.66 -16.21 -11.30
N ALA A 172 6.10 -15.38 -12.15
CA ALA A 172 6.17 -13.92 -12.11
C ALA A 172 4.79 -13.32 -12.32
N GLU A 173 4.61 -12.06 -11.93
CA GLU A 173 3.37 -11.34 -12.12
C GLU A 173 3.35 -10.60 -13.47
N ASN A 174 2.16 -10.33 -13.94
CA ASN A 174 1.89 -9.53 -15.12
C ASN A 174 2.30 -8.07 -14.89
N ALA A 175 3.26 -7.59 -15.67
CA ALA A 175 3.77 -6.23 -15.56
C ALA A 175 2.73 -5.12 -15.82
N ALA A 176 1.59 -5.44 -16.45
CA ALA A 176 0.52 -4.48 -16.69
C ALA A 176 -0.44 -4.32 -15.49
N THR A 177 -0.55 -5.32 -14.63
CA THR A 177 -1.53 -5.35 -13.53
C THR A 177 -0.90 -5.29 -12.15
N SER A 178 0.35 -5.75 -12.00
CA SER A 178 1.08 -5.91 -10.74
C SER A 178 2.27 -4.97 -10.66
N SER A 179 2.47 -4.32 -9.50
CA SER A 179 3.66 -3.50 -9.28
C SER A 179 4.93 -4.32 -9.08
N PRO A 180 4.97 -5.45 -8.34
CA PRO A 180 6.14 -6.30 -8.34
C PRO A 180 6.44 -6.91 -9.72
N GLY A 181 5.44 -7.27 -10.52
CA GLY A 181 5.65 -7.69 -11.90
C GLY A 181 6.28 -6.59 -12.77
N LEU A 182 5.82 -5.36 -12.63
CA LEU A 182 6.42 -4.20 -13.30
C LEU A 182 7.84 -3.92 -12.79
N ALA A 183 8.07 -4.00 -11.48
CA ALA A 183 9.40 -3.82 -10.90
C ALA A 183 10.39 -4.87 -11.42
N PHE A 184 9.96 -6.12 -11.58
CA PHE A 184 10.79 -7.18 -12.17
C PHE A 184 11.08 -6.91 -13.65
N LEU A 185 10.10 -6.46 -14.44
CA LEU A 185 10.35 -5.99 -15.80
C LEU A 185 11.40 -4.87 -15.82
N LEU A 186 11.24 -3.85 -14.96
CA LEU A 186 12.18 -2.73 -14.88
C LEU A 186 13.57 -3.16 -14.40
N ALA A 187 13.68 -4.18 -13.53
CA ALA A 187 14.97 -4.80 -13.17
C ALA A 187 15.67 -5.35 -14.42
N THR A 188 14.94 -6.05 -15.29
CA THR A 188 15.51 -6.59 -16.54
C THR A 188 15.90 -5.49 -17.52
N VAL A 189 15.11 -4.40 -17.62
CA VAL A 189 15.48 -3.21 -18.41
C VAL A 189 16.75 -2.57 -17.88
N ALA A 190 16.87 -2.40 -16.55
CA ALA A 190 18.04 -1.82 -15.91
C ALA A 190 19.31 -2.68 -16.12
N LYS A 191 19.16 -4.00 -16.09
CA LYS A 191 20.27 -4.95 -16.22
C LYS A 191 20.74 -5.11 -17.67
N PHE A 192 19.81 -5.31 -18.60
CA PHE A 192 20.12 -5.69 -19.99
C PHE A 192 20.04 -4.53 -20.98
N GLY A 193 19.58 -3.36 -20.53
CA GLY A 193 19.38 -2.18 -21.37
C GLY A 193 18.25 -2.33 -22.38
N ASN A 194 17.98 -1.25 -23.13
CA ASN A 194 16.83 -1.16 -24.04
C ASN A 194 16.78 -2.24 -25.14
N ASN A 195 17.88 -2.84 -25.51
CA ASN A 195 17.94 -3.84 -26.57
C ASN A 195 17.98 -5.28 -26.06
N GLY A 196 18.39 -5.51 -24.82
CA GLY A 196 18.62 -6.88 -24.29
C GLY A 196 17.47 -7.44 -23.48
N TRP A 197 16.65 -6.61 -22.85
CA TRP A 197 15.60 -7.07 -21.96
C TRP A 197 14.51 -7.88 -22.68
N ARG A 198 14.19 -7.57 -23.94
CA ARG A 198 13.19 -8.34 -24.73
C ARG A 198 13.69 -9.73 -25.06
N ASP A 199 14.96 -9.83 -25.46
CA ASP A 199 15.58 -11.14 -25.72
C ASP A 199 15.62 -11.99 -24.46
N TYR A 200 15.91 -11.37 -23.31
CA TYR A 200 15.86 -12.04 -22.01
C TYR A 200 14.44 -12.57 -21.70
N TRP A 201 13.39 -11.76 -21.88
CA TRP A 201 12.01 -12.22 -21.67
C TRP A 201 11.54 -13.27 -22.69
N SER A 202 12.05 -13.22 -23.92
CA SER A 202 11.83 -14.27 -24.91
C SER A 202 12.47 -15.60 -24.45
N GLN A 203 13.64 -15.53 -23.81
CA GLN A 203 14.28 -16.70 -23.22
C GLN A 203 13.49 -17.23 -22.01
N LEU A 204 13.02 -16.36 -21.11
CA LEU A 204 12.16 -16.76 -19.99
C LEU A 204 10.86 -17.41 -20.47
N ARG A 205 10.23 -16.87 -21.52
CA ARG A 205 9.05 -17.48 -22.15
C ARG A 205 9.37 -18.87 -22.71
N SER A 206 10.48 -19.03 -23.42
CA SER A 206 10.95 -20.33 -23.93
C SER A 206 11.30 -21.29 -22.78
N ASN A 207 11.61 -20.73 -21.62
CA ASN A 207 11.90 -21.45 -20.39
C ASN A 207 10.63 -21.68 -19.53
N ASP A 208 9.44 -21.53 -20.13
CA ASP A 208 8.13 -21.78 -19.54
C ASP A 208 7.87 -20.99 -18.25
N VAL A 209 8.26 -19.69 -18.21
CA VAL A 209 7.89 -18.81 -17.10
C VAL A 209 6.36 -18.76 -16.96
N LYS A 210 5.86 -19.01 -15.75
CA LYS A 210 4.44 -18.83 -15.42
C LYS A 210 4.18 -17.36 -15.15
N VAL A 211 3.15 -16.81 -15.79
CA VAL A 211 2.69 -15.44 -15.49
C VAL A 211 1.28 -15.49 -14.90
N VAL A 212 1.08 -14.72 -13.82
CA VAL A 212 -0.20 -14.56 -13.11
C VAL A 212 -0.50 -13.07 -12.92
N ASP A 213 -1.76 -12.72 -12.58
CA ASP A 213 -2.19 -11.33 -12.61
C ASP A 213 -1.71 -10.50 -11.42
N GLY A 214 -1.32 -11.11 -10.29
CA GLY A 214 -0.91 -10.39 -9.10
C GLY A 214 -0.12 -11.23 -8.10
N TRP A 215 0.49 -10.53 -7.15
CA TRP A 215 1.38 -11.09 -6.13
C TRP A 215 0.67 -12.10 -5.22
N GLU A 216 -0.57 -11.84 -4.82
CA GLU A 216 -1.34 -12.77 -3.98
C GLU A 216 -1.43 -14.16 -4.62
N GLN A 217 -1.68 -14.22 -5.92
CA GLN A 217 -1.70 -15.49 -6.65
C GLN A 217 -0.29 -16.08 -6.79
N ALA A 218 0.70 -15.27 -7.19
CA ALA A 218 2.07 -15.75 -7.39
C ALA A 218 2.65 -16.35 -6.12
N TYR A 219 2.56 -15.62 -5.00
CA TYR A 219 3.19 -16.01 -3.74
C TYR A 219 2.35 -17.03 -2.96
N ASN A 220 1.07 -16.78 -2.75
CA ASN A 220 0.24 -17.60 -1.86
C ASN A 220 -0.35 -18.85 -2.52
N THR A 221 -0.40 -18.90 -3.87
CA THR A 221 -0.99 -20.03 -4.58
C THR A 221 0.05 -20.82 -5.41
N GLU A 222 0.90 -20.14 -6.17
CA GLU A 222 1.78 -20.80 -7.14
C GLU A 222 3.15 -21.17 -6.55
N PHE A 223 3.66 -20.41 -5.59
CA PHE A 223 4.98 -20.62 -4.99
C PHE A 223 5.01 -21.82 -4.04
N SER A 224 5.95 -22.76 -4.24
CA SER A 224 6.06 -23.98 -3.43
C SER A 224 6.61 -23.71 -2.02
N GLY A 225 7.41 -22.66 -1.85
CA GLY A 225 8.00 -22.27 -0.57
C GLY A 225 7.03 -21.59 0.39
N SER A 226 5.82 -21.19 -0.07
CA SER A 226 4.78 -20.62 0.75
C SER A 226 3.87 -21.64 1.40
N SER A 227 3.02 -21.20 2.30
CA SER A 227 2.00 -22.03 2.96
C SER A 227 1.01 -22.66 1.96
N GLY A 228 0.80 -22.04 0.78
CA GLY A 228 -0.04 -22.55 -0.30
C GLY A 228 0.50 -23.80 -1.01
N LYS A 229 1.80 -24.07 -0.88
CA LYS A 229 2.47 -25.25 -1.45
C LYS A 229 2.20 -25.43 -2.94
N GLY A 230 2.37 -24.34 -3.69
CA GLY A 230 2.26 -24.37 -5.15
C GLY A 230 3.37 -25.21 -5.83
N ASN A 231 3.47 -25.09 -7.13
CA ASN A 231 4.36 -25.94 -7.93
C ASN A 231 5.66 -25.25 -8.37
N TYR A 232 5.79 -23.92 -8.16
CA TYR A 232 6.89 -23.11 -8.67
C TYR A 232 7.88 -22.80 -7.55
N PRO A 233 9.12 -23.31 -7.58
CA PRO A 233 10.10 -23.07 -6.53
C PRO A 233 10.81 -21.71 -6.61
N LEU A 234 10.54 -20.92 -7.64
CA LEU A 234 11.02 -19.56 -7.82
C LEU A 234 9.83 -18.64 -8.03
N VAL A 235 9.80 -17.51 -7.32
CA VAL A 235 8.73 -16.50 -7.41
C VAL A 235 9.30 -15.10 -7.38
N VAL A 236 8.74 -14.19 -8.17
CA VAL A 236 8.99 -12.76 -8.00
C VAL A 236 8.26 -12.30 -6.73
N SER A 237 8.99 -11.75 -5.77
CA SER A 237 8.46 -11.31 -4.49
C SER A 237 9.41 -10.27 -3.88
N TYR A 238 9.56 -10.23 -2.54
CA TYR A 238 10.37 -9.22 -1.87
C TYR A 238 11.55 -9.85 -1.12
N ALA A 239 12.65 -9.09 -0.99
CA ALA A 239 13.76 -9.47 -0.12
C ALA A 239 13.33 -9.62 1.34
N SER A 240 12.26 -8.98 1.71
CA SER A 240 11.65 -9.02 3.04
C SER A 240 10.53 -10.07 3.20
N SER A 241 10.30 -10.95 2.22
CA SER A 241 9.29 -12.02 2.31
C SER A 241 9.64 -13.20 3.23
N PRO A 242 10.90 -13.63 3.40
CA PRO A 242 11.22 -14.83 4.17
C PRO A 242 10.65 -14.89 5.60
N PRO A 243 10.51 -13.78 6.37
CA PRO A 243 9.84 -13.78 7.68
C PRO A 243 8.40 -14.30 7.66
N VAL A 244 7.67 -14.16 6.55
CA VAL A 244 6.26 -14.62 6.41
C VAL A 244 6.12 -16.07 6.82
N GLU A 245 6.99 -16.93 6.26
CA GLU A 245 6.92 -18.37 6.45
C GLU A 245 7.41 -18.82 7.83
N VAL A 246 8.16 -17.96 8.53
CA VAL A 246 8.58 -18.21 9.92
C VAL A 246 7.48 -17.78 10.91
N VAL A 247 6.89 -16.61 10.70
CA VAL A 247 5.89 -16.03 11.62
C VAL A 247 4.59 -16.85 11.60
N ASN A 248 4.20 -17.32 10.42
CA ASN A 248 2.94 -18.05 10.23
C ASN A 248 3.04 -19.56 10.44
N ALA A 249 4.24 -20.11 10.65
CA ALA A 249 4.42 -21.53 10.90
C ALA A 249 4.19 -21.91 12.38
N ASP A 250 3.65 -23.12 12.60
CA ASP A 250 3.53 -23.75 13.90
C ASP A 250 3.96 -25.24 13.82
N PRO A 251 5.05 -25.67 14.45
CA PRO A 251 5.99 -24.85 15.23
C PRO A 251 6.82 -23.90 14.33
N LYS A 252 7.26 -22.76 14.89
CA LYS A 252 8.12 -21.83 14.17
C LYS A 252 9.47 -22.46 13.85
N PRO A 253 9.92 -22.46 12.59
CA PRO A 253 11.23 -22.96 12.21
C PRO A 253 12.36 -22.03 12.72
N SER A 254 13.53 -22.58 12.97
CA SER A 254 14.72 -21.82 13.36
C SER A 254 15.34 -21.02 12.21
N GLU A 255 15.08 -21.43 10.97
CA GLU A 255 15.53 -20.81 9.73
C GLU A 255 14.36 -20.60 8.78
N ALA A 256 14.41 -19.51 8.00
CA ALA A 256 13.40 -19.28 6.97
C ALA A 256 13.47 -20.39 5.89
N PRO A 257 12.33 -21.04 5.53
CA PRO A 257 12.30 -22.07 4.51
C PRO A 257 12.56 -21.52 3.10
N THR A 258 12.42 -20.22 2.93
CA THR A 258 12.66 -19.52 1.67
C THR A 258 13.95 -18.68 1.73
N GLY A 259 14.48 -18.32 0.58
CA GLY A 259 15.63 -17.44 0.44
C GLY A 259 15.43 -16.45 -0.71
N VAL A 260 16.38 -15.53 -0.88
CA VAL A 260 16.28 -14.41 -1.83
C VAL A 260 17.49 -14.41 -2.76
N LEU A 261 17.27 -14.12 -4.04
CA LEU A 261 18.32 -13.89 -5.03
C LEU A 261 18.61 -12.39 -5.10
N LEU A 262 19.53 -11.91 -4.26
CA LEU A 262 19.76 -10.47 -4.05
C LEU A 262 20.25 -9.69 -5.29
N ASP A 263 20.85 -10.39 -6.27
CA ASP A 263 21.30 -9.79 -7.52
C ASP A 263 20.17 -9.57 -8.55
N THR A 264 18.93 -10.00 -8.22
CA THR A 264 17.74 -9.81 -9.07
C THR A 264 16.87 -8.61 -8.65
N CYS A 265 17.24 -7.93 -7.58
CA CYS A 265 16.37 -7.00 -6.87
C CYS A 265 16.25 -5.64 -7.55
N PHE A 266 15.02 -5.08 -7.54
CA PHE A 266 14.70 -3.72 -7.92
C PHE A 266 14.11 -2.96 -6.71
N ARG A 267 14.60 -1.74 -6.42
CA ARG A 267 14.11 -0.94 -5.29
C ARG A 267 12.70 -0.45 -5.52
N GLN A 268 11.80 -0.77 -4.58
CA GLN A 268 10.43 -0.26 -4.52
C GLN A 268 10.25 0.70 -3.33
N ILE A 269 9.44 1.73 -3.54
CA ILE A 269 8.97 2.67 -2.52
C ILE A 269 7.47 2.83 -2.76
N GLU A 270 6.64 2.57 -1.75
CA GLU A 270 5.19 2.74 -1.85
C GLU A 270 4.72 4.02 -1.19
N PHE A 271 3.65 4.57 -1.73
CA PHE A 271 3.12 5.87 -1.32
C PHE A 271 1.63 5.80 -1.01
N VAL A 272 1.23 6.70 -0.11
CA VAL A 272 -0.16 7.05 0.13
C VAL A 272 -0.45 8.45 -0.43
N GLY A 273 -1.65 8.66 -0.98
CA GLY A 273 -2.12 9.96 -1.45
C GLY A 273 -3.58 10.18 -1.14
N ILE A 274 -3.97 11.44 -0.93
CA ILE A 274 -5.37 11.84 -0.73
C ILE A 274 -6.01 11.96 -2.11
N LEU A 275 -7.09 11.24 -2.35
CA LEU A 275 -7.80 11.30 -3.65
C LEU A 275 -8.48 12.64 -3.84
N LYS A 276 -8.26 13.23 -5.02
CA LYS A 276 -8.90 14.50 -5.40
C LYS A 276 -10.40 14.30 -5.56
N GLY A 277 -11.21 15.14 -4.92
CA GLY A 277 -12.66 15.01 -4.92
C GLY A 277 -13.24 14.39 -3.65
N THR A 278 -12.40 13.95 -2.70
CA THR A 278 -12.88 13.52 -1.37
C THR A 278 -13.63 14.64 -0.66
N SER A 279 -14.74 14.29 -0.01
CA SER A 279 -15.47 15.19 0.91
C SER A 279 -14.90 15.18 2.33
N HIS A 280 -13.93 14.30 2.63
CA HIS A 280 -13.37 14.06 3.96
C HIS A 280 -11.90 14.48 4.07
N GLU A 281 -11.47 15.54 3.37
CA GLU A 281 -10.05 15.91 3.24
C GLU A 281 -9.34 16.06 4.60
N LYS A 282 -10.00 16.62 5.63
CA LYS A 282 -9.43 16.73 6.98
C LYS A 282 -9.13 15.36 7.58
N ALA A 283 -10.06 14.42 7.49
CA ALA A 283 -9.89 13.06 8.02
C ALA A 283 -8.85 12.27 7.21
N ALA A 284 -8.81 12.47 5.89
CA ALA A 284 -7.81 11.89 5.01
C ALA A 284 -6.38 12.36 5.36
N LYS A 285 -6.20 13.66 5.64
CA LYS A 285 -4.91 14.20 6.13
C LYS A 285 -4.48 13.58 7.45
N GLN A 286 -5.39 13.45 8.42
CA GLN A 286 -5.10 12.78 9.69
C GLN A 286 -4.68 11.32 9.48
N PHE A 287 -5.27 10.63 8.50
CA PHE A 287 -4.91 9.25 8.21
C PHE A 287 -3.54 9.14 7.53
N VAL A 288 -3.21 10.03 6.60
CA VAL A 288 -1.87 10.10 5.99
C VAL A 288 -0.80 10.35 7.06
N ASP A 289 -1.04 11.27 8.00
CA ASP A 289 -0.12 11.50 9.13
C ASP A 289 0.01 10.26 10.02
N PHE A 290 -1.12 9.58 10.26
CA PHE A 290 -1.13 8.36 11.06
C PHE A 290 -0.35 7.22 10.40
N MET A 291 -0.39 7.07 9.08
CA MET A 291 0.40 6.06 8.36
C MET A 291 1.92 6.26 8.52
N LEU A 292 2.37 7.48 8.84
CA LEU A 292 3.76 7.76 9.21
C LEU A 292 4.03 7.73 10.72
N SER A 293 3.00 7.52 11.55
CA SER A 293 3.19 7.43 13.01
C SER A 293 3.98 6.19 13.39
N GLN A 294 4.68 6.27 14.53
CA GLN A 294 5.46 5.14 15.02
C GLN A 294 4.62 3.86 15.21
N PRO A 295 3.39 3.89 15.80
CA PRO A 295 2.59 2.68 15.95
C PRO A 295 2.20 2.02 14.62
N PHE A 296 1.91 2.80 13.57
CA PHE A 296 1.59 2.25 12.25
C PHE A 296 2.85 1.69 11.57
N GLN A 297 3.94 2.42 11.59
CA GLN A 297 5.20 2.04 10.96
C GLN A 297 5.84 0.80 11.62
N GLU A 298 5.67 0.62 12.92
CA GLU A 298 6.13 -0.59 13.63
C GLU A 298 5.17 -1.80 13.45
N ASP A 299 3.93 -1.58 12.99
CA ASP A 299 2.97 -2.63 12.67
C ASP A 299 3.24 -3.27 11.30
N MET A 300 3.67 -2.48 10.31
CA MET A 300 3.82 -2.88 8.92
C MET A 300 4.75 -4.09 8.68
N PRO A 301 5.91 -4.22 9.34
CA PRO A 301 6.82 -5.33 9.06
C PRO A 301 6.22 -6.72 9.23
N LEU A 302 5.23 -6.89 10.14
CA LEU A 302 4.53 -8.17 10.33
C LEU A 302 3.12 -8.21 9.73
N GLN A 303 2.70 -7.14 9.08
CA GLN A 303 1.39 -7.07 8.39
C GLN A 303 1.55 -7.13 6.87
N MET A 304 2.54 -6.45 6.34
CA MET A 304 2.82 -6.37 4.90
C MET A 304 4.20 -6.88 4.51
N TYR A 305 5.06 -7.20 5.49
CA TYR A 305 6.42 -7.69 5.28
C TYR A 305 7.27 -6.76 4.41
N VAL A 306 7.17 -5.46 4.69
CA VAL A 306 7.94 -4.38 4.07
C VAL A 306 8.68 -3.57 5.14
N PHE A 307 9.69 -2.80 4.75
CA PHE A 307 10.44 -1.95 5.68
C PHE A 307 9.72 -0.62 5.90
N PRO A 308 9.56 -0.16 7.15
CA PRO A 308 9.03 1.17 7.44
C PRO A 308 9.97 2.27 6.91
N VAL A 309 9.38 3.41 6.52
CA VAL A 309 10.17 4.60 6.10
C VAL A 309 10.49 5.54 7.24
N ARG A 310 9.80 5.41 8.39
CA ARG A 310 10.04 6.24 9.57
C ARG A 310 11.38 5.90 10.21
N GLU A 311 12.25 6.90 10.33
CA GLU A 311 13.50 6.77 11.06
C GLU A 311 13.22 6.43 12.54
N GLY A 312 13.94 5.44 13.07
CA GLY A 312 13.79 4.96 14.45
C GLY A 312 12.59 4.04 14.70
N ALA A 313 11.82 3.63 13.70
CA ALA A 313 10.82 2.58 13.85
C ALA A 313 11.50 1.25 14.20
N LYS A 314 10.96 0.55 15.21
CA LYS A 314 11.51 -0.73 15.68
C LYS A 314 11.03 -1.87 14.79
N LEU A 315 11.97 -2.71 14.39
CA LEU A 315 11.66 -3.93 13.64
C LEU A 315 11.46 -5.11 14.59
N PRO A 316 10.47 -5.99 14.35
CA PRO A 316 10.32 -7.24 15.09
C PRO A 316 11.53 -8.15 14.92
N ALA A 317 11.79 -9.01 15.91
CA ALA A 317 12.98 -9.87 15.93
C ALA A 317 13.03 -10.83 14.72
N GLU A 318 11.89 -11.43 14.37
CA GLU A 318 11.78 -12.31 13.21
C GLU A 318 12.05 -11.55 11.90
N PHE A 319 11.53 -10.32 11.79
CA PHE A 319 11.78 -9.48 10.62
C PHE A 319 13.25 -9.09 10.52
N THR A 320 13.87 -8.66 11.63
CA THR A 320 15.31 -8.33 11.67
C THR A 320 16.20 -9.53 11.35
N LYS A 321 15.77 -10.75 11.73
CA LYS A 321 16.57 -11.95 11.49
C LYS A 321 16.50 -12.47 10.06
N PHE A 322 15.34 -12.37 9.40
CA PHE A 322 15.07 -13.09 8.15
C PHE A 322 14.76 -12.20 6.95
N ALA A 323 14.38 -10.92 7.16
CA ALA A 323 14.21 -9.99 6.06
C ALA A 323 15.57 -9.50 5.57
N GLU A 324 15.71 -9.41 4.26
CA GLU A 324 16.93 -8.95 3.61
C GLU A 324 16.73 -7.60 2.91
N VAL A 325 17.82 -6.88 2.73
CA VAL A 325 17.87 -5.65 1.90
C VAL A 325 18.97 -5.87 0.88
N ALA A 326 18.64 -5.67 -0.39
CA ALA A 326 19.63 -5.79 -1.43
C ALA A 326 20.72 -4.71 -1.28
N PRO A 327 22.02 -5.08 -1.20
CA PRO A 327 23.08 -4.12 -1.01
C PRO A 327 23.25 -3.19 -2.23
N LYS A 328 22.86 -3.65 -3.41
CA LYS A 328 22.95 -2.91 -4.68
C LYS A 328 21.74 -3.22 -5.57
N PRO A 329 20.53 -2.79 -5.17
CA PRO A 329 19.36 -3.04 -5.98
C PRO A 329 19.48 -2.34 -7.33
N LEU A 330 18.92 -2.95 -8.36
CA LEU A 330 18.74 -2.31 -9.65
C LEU A 330 17.77 -1.14 -9.51
N VAL A 331 18.04 -0.07 -10.21
CA VAL A 331 17.21 1.13 -10.23
C VAL A 331 17.18 1.71 -11.64
N LEU A 332 16.11 2.41 -11.96
CA LEU A 332 16.02 3.26 -13.15
C LEU A 332 15.66 4.69 -12.72
N PRO A 333 16.17 5.71 -13.43
CA PRO A 333 15.74 7.08 -13.17
C PRO A 333 14.23 7.23 -13.34
N THR A 334 13.55 7.88 -12.41
CA THR A 334 12.09 8.09 -12.46
C THR A 334 11.63 8.73 -13.76
N ARG A 335 12.46 9.62 -14.35
CA ARG A 335 12.17 10.25 -15.64
C ARG A 335 12.21 9.24 -16.82
N GLU A 336 13.06 8.23 -16.73
CA GLU A 336 13.15 7.17 -17.73
C GLU A 336 11.93 6.25 -17.65
N ILE A 337 11.55 5.86 -16.44
CA ILE A 337 10.32 5.09 -16.18
C ILE A 337 9.10 5.87 -16.73
N ALA A 338 8.99 7.16 -16.38
CA ALA A 338 7.87 8.00 -16.84
C ALA A 338 7.72 8.03 -18.37
N ARG A 339 8.85 8.07 -19.10
CA ARG A 339 8.83 8.14 -20.57
C ARG A 339 8.55 6.82 -21.27
N ASN A 340 8.99 5.71 -20.71
CA ASN A 340 9.08 4.46 -21.45
C ASN A 340 8.19 3.35 -20.87
N ARG A 341 7.68 3.48 -19.64
CA ARG A 341 6.92 2.43 -18.95
C ARG A 341 5.83 1.82 -19.80
N ASP A 342 4.97 2.64 -20.41
CA ASP A 342 3.81 2.15 -21.14
C ASP A 342 4.24 1.41 -22.42
N THR A 343 5.32 1.86 -23.07
CA THR A 343 5.95 1.16 -24.19
C THR A 343 6.55 -0.17 -23.73
N TRP A 344 7.31 -0.20 -22.65
CA TRP A 344 7.90 -1.43 -22.13
C TRP A 344 6.83 -2.45 -21.72
N ILE A 345 5.72 -2.03 -21.08
CA ILE A 345 4.59 -2.91 -20.74
C ILE A 345 3.95 -3.48 -22.00
N SER A 346 3.71 -2.64 -23.04
CA SER A 346 3.13 -3.10 -24.30
C SER A 346 4.02 -4.13 -25.00
N GLU A 347 5.31 -3.84 -25.14
CA GLU A 347 6.28 -4.73 -25.77
C GLU A 347 6.49 -6.03 -24.97
N TRP A 348 6.48 -5.94 -23.62
CA TRP A 348 6.51 -7.11 -22.76
C TRP A 348 5.27 -7.98 -22.94
N THR A 349 4.08 -7.37 -23.02
CA THR A 349 2.82 -8.07 -23.28
C THR A 349 2.86 -8.84 -24.60
N ASP A 350 3.36 -8.19 -25.65
CA ASP A 350 3.51 -8.83 -26.96
C ASP A 350 4.54 -9.98 -26.96
N THR A 351 5.62 -9.82 -26.18
CA THR A 351 6.71 -10.82 -26.10
C THR A 351 6.30 -12.04 -25.26
N VAL A 352 5.60 -11.82 -24.13
CA VAL A 352 5.41 -12.85 -23.10
C VAL A 352 4.02 -13.48 -23.14
N LEU A 353 2.98 -12.71 -23.40
CA LEU A 353 1.59 -13.16 -23.29
C LEU A 353 0.94 -13.52 -24.64
N ARG A 354 1.52 -13.11 -25.78
CA ARG A 354 1.03 -13.38 -27.14
C ARG A 354 2.01 -14.21 -27.94
#